data_2f530a6a2de0364e77d3d0cf69800fd2
#
_entry.id   2f530a6a2de0364e77d3d0cf69800fd2
#
_cell.length_a   1.000
_cell.length_b   1.000
_cell.length_c   1.000
_cell.angle_alpha   90.00
_cell.angle_beta   90.00
_cell.angle_gamma   90.00
#
_symmetry.space_group_name_H-M   'P 1'
#
loop_
_entity.id
_entity.type
_entity.pdbx_description
1 polymer ?
#
loop_
_entity_poly.entity_id
_entity_poly.type
_entity_poly.pdbx_seq_one_letter_code
_entity_poly.pdbx_strand_id
1 'polypeptide(L)'
;CSLHNCYLHNLGGNAVFFSNYNRRSTISGSYFTRIGASAVCFVGDPKAVRSPSFEYNESVPLEQMDRTIGPKTDNYPAHCLVYDNLIHKIGLFEKQTTGVELSMCQFITVSHNSIYDTPRAGINVSEGTWGGHVIEYNDIFNTVKETGDHGSFNSWGRDRFWHPDRRMMDTLVENHPALI
;
A
#
# COMPACT_ATOMS: atom_id res chain seq x y z
N CYS A 1 12.38 -13.38 2.89
CA CYS A 1 11.64 -13.93 4.03
C CYS A 1 10.35 -14.56 3.54
N SER A 2 9.87 -15.64 4.21
CA SER A 2 8.62 -16.30 3.82
C SER A 2 7.81 -16.70 5.05
N LEU A 3 6.50 -16.49 4.95
CA LEU A 3 5.53 -16.88 5.96
C LEU A 3 4.46 -17.70 5.24
N HIS A 4 4.38 -18.99 5.58
CA HIS A 4 3.48 -19.93 4.91
C HIS A 4 2.64 -20.69 5.92
N ASN A 5 1.36 -20.87 5.61
CA ASN A 5 0.43 -21.69 6.38
C ASN A 5 0.41 -21.34 7.88
N CYS A 6 0.42 -20.04 8.18
CA CYS A 6 0.45 -19.53 9.54
C CYS A 6 -0.93 -19.05 9.98
N TYR A 7 -1.19 -19.16 11.29
CA TYR A 7 -2.37 -18.58 11.92
C TYR A 7 -1.96 -17.41 12.81
N LEU A 8 -2.27 -16.19 12.39
CA LEU A 8 -1.95 -14.95 13.10
C LEU A 8 -3.24 -14.38 13.70
N HIS A 9 -3.29 -14.27 15.00
CA HIS A 9 -4.51 -13.79 15.66
C HIS A 9 -4.23 -13.08 16.98
N ASN A 10 -5.18 -12.27 17.42
CA ASN A 10 -5.13 -11.54 18.68
C ASN A 10 -3.88 -10.66 18.83
N LEU A 11 -3.50 -9.96 17.77
CA LEU A 11 -2.37 -9.04 17.76
C LEU A 11 -2.86 -7.60 17.98
N GLY A 12 -2.14 -6.84 18.80
CA GLY A 12 -2.51 -5.48 19.16
C GLY A 12 -2.22 -4.41 18.10
N GLY A 13 -1.35 -4.70 17.15
CA GLY A 13 -0.96 -3.79 16.06
C GLY A 13 -1.09 -4.47 14.69
N ASN A 14 -0.18 -4.13 13.76
CA ASN A 14 -0.09 -4.79 12.46
C ASN A 14 0.41 -6.25 12.64
N ALA A 15 -0.12 -7.18 11.83
CA ALA A 15 0.29 -8.56 11.94
C ALA A 15 1.65 -8.81 11.27
N VAL A 16 1.83 -8.30 10.05
CA VAL A 16 3.11 -8.38 9.32
C VAL A 16 3.45 -7.01 8.76
N PHE A 17 4.66 -6.56 9.01
CA PHE A 17 5.12 -5.27 8.56
C PHE A 17 6.50 -5.36 7.90
N PHE A 18 6.56 -5.20 6.58
CA PHE A 18 7.79 -5.11 5.82
C PHE A 18 8.21 -3.65 5.73
N SER A 19 9.16 -3.26 6.55
CA SER A 19 9.69 -1.90 6.59
C SER A 19 10.98 -1.79 5.80
N ASN A 20 11.10 -0.73 4.99
CA ASN A 20 12.33 -0.41 4.27
C ASN A 20 12.76 -1.51 3.29
N TYR A 21 14.05 -1.79 3.18
CA TYR A 21 14.58 -2.77 2.22
C TYR A 21 14.08 -4.18 2.49
N ASN A 22 13.18 -4.66 1.66
CA ASN A 22 12.70 -6.03 1.64
C ASN A 22 12.54 -6.49 0.19
N ARG A 23 13.04 -7.67 -0.11
CA ARG A 23 12.98 -8.23 -1.47
C ARG A 23 12.51 -9.67 -1.46
N ARG A 24 11.61 -9.98 -2.38
CA ARG A 24 11.12 -11.33 -2.66
C ARG A 24 10.59 -12.05 -1.42
N SER A 25 9.94 -11.31 -0.54
CA SER A 25 9.23 -11.87 0.62
C SER A 25 7.88 -12.40 0.18
N THR A 26 7.46 -13.51 0.78
CA THR A 26 6.18 -14.16 0.47
C THR A 26 5.36 -14.38 1.72
N ILE A 27 4.07 -14.08 1.63
CA ILE A 27 3.05 -14.45 2.62
C ILE A 27 2.01 -15.26 1.88
N SER A 28 1.82 -16.52 2.25
CA SER A 28 0.83 -17.35 1.56
C SER A 28 0.16 -18.40 2.44
N GLY A 29 -1.04 -18.82 2.03
CA GLY A 29 -1.81 -19.88 2.69
C GLY A 29 -2.10 -19.60 4.16
N SER A 30 -2.11 -18.35 4.56
CA SER A 30 -2.13 -17.95 5.97
C SER A 30 -3.48 -17.35 6.36
N TYR A 31 -3.81 -17.45 7.63
CA TYR A 31 -5.05 -16.96 8.20
C TYR A 31 -4.80 -15.84 9.20
N PHE A 32 -5.39 -14.67 8.94
CA PHE A 32 -5.28 -13.48 9.76
C PHE A 32 -6.65 -13.10 10.33
N THR A 33 -6.76 -13.02 11.63
CA THR A 33 -8.00 -12.62 12.28
C THR A 33 -7.76 -11.94 13.63
N ARG A 34 -8.66 -11.04 14.01
CA ARG A 34 -8.58 -10.28 15.27
C ARG A 34 -7.25 -9.54 15.41
N ILE A 35 -6.93 -8.78 14.37
CA ILE A 35 -5.72 -7.95 14.28
C ILE A 35 -6.08 -6.52 14.70
N GLY A 36 -5.25 -5.93 15.54
CA GLY A 36 -5.48 -4.58 16.07
C GLY A 36 -5.40 -3.47 15.04
N ALA A 37 -4.57 -3.63 14.03
CA ALA A 37 -4.39 -2.70 12.92
C ALA A 37 -4.47 -3.45 11.57
N SER A 38 -3.58 -3.19 10.61
CA SER A 38 -3.56 -3.83 9.29
C SER A 38 -3.01 -5.26 9.35
N ALA A 39 -3.41 -6.12 8.42
CA ALA A 39 -2.87 -7.48 8.38
C ALA A 39 -1.46 -7.51 7.76
N VAL A 40 -1.29 -6.95 6.57
CA VAL A 40 0.01 -6.95 5.88
C VAL A 40 0.33 -5.54 5.40
N CYS A 41 1.52 -5.05 5.72
CA CYS A 41 1.99 -3.75 5.29
C CYS A 41 3.35 -3.85 4.59
N PHE A 42 3.48 -3.15 3.47
CA PHE A 42 4.74 -2.89 2.78
C PHE A 42 4.99 -1.38 2.79
N VAL A 43 5.98 -0.93 3.55
CA VAL A 43 6.24 0.50 3.75
C VAL A 43 7.72 0.79 3.55
N GLY A 44 8.04 1.58 2.53
CA GLY A 44 9.39 2.02 2.23
C GLY A 44 9.85 3.21 3.07
N ASP A 45 11.11 3.57 2.89
CA ASP A 45 11.69 4.78 3.49
C ASP A 45 11.22 6.00 2.71
N PRO A 46 10.63 7.04 3.35
CA PRO A 46 10.31 8.30 2.69
C PRO A 46 11.48 8.93 1.94
N LYS A 47 12.72 8.68 2.37
CA LYS A 47 13.92 9.14 1.68
C LYS A 47 14.15 8.49 0.32
N ALA A 48 13.48 7.38 0.04
CA ALA A 48 13.48 6.77 -1.28
C ALA A 48 12.61 7.50 -2.29
N VAL A 49 11.70 8.35 -1.85
CA VAL A 49 10.81 9.15 -2.70
C VAL A 49 11.54 10.40 -3.18
N ARG A 50 11.48 10.67 -4.48
CA ARG A 50 12.01 11.90 -5.07
C ARG A 50 10.98 13.00 -4.94
N SER A 51 11.41 14.18 -4.48
CA SER A 51 10.53 15.33 -4.30
C SER A 51 9.25 14.98 -3.53
N PRO A 52 9.37 14.44 -2.30
CA PRO A 52 8.21 13.94 -1.54
C PRO A 52 7.25 15.07 -1.21
N SER A 53 5.95 14.75 -1.23
CA SER A 53 4.84 15.63 -0.87
C SER A 53 3.77 14.78 -0.19
N PHE A 54 3.94 14.51 1.10
CA PHE A 54 3.10 13.56 1.83
C PHE A 54 1.88 14.19 2.50
N GLU A 55 1.88 15.52 2.67
CA GLU A 55 0.77 16.22 3.28
C GLU A 55 -0.08 16.98 2.24
N TYR A 56 -1.36 17.20 2.50
CA TYR A 56 -2.27 17.87 1.58
C TYR A 56 -1.85 19.29 1.20
N ASN A 57 -1.14 19.96 2.07
CA ASN A 57 -0.68 21.34 1.88
C ASN A 57 0.78 21.43 1.39
N GLU A 58 1.42 20.29 1.19
CA GLU A 58 2.78 20.24 0.66
C GLU A 58 2.75 20.05 -0.85
N SER A 59 3.58 20.77 -1.55
CA SER A 59 3.89 20.55 -2.95
C SER A 59 5.30 21.03 -3.25
N VAL A 60 5.97 20.34 -4.15
CA VAL A 60 7.27 20.76 -4.65
C VAL A 60 7.05 21.60 -5.91
N PRO A 61 7.56 22.84 -6.00
CA PRO A 61 7.47 23.64 -7.22
C PRO A 61 8.03 22.86 -8.42
N LEU A 62 7.37 23.00 -9.58
CA LEU A 62 7.70 22.23 -10.78
C LEU A 62 9.16 22.37 -11.20
N GLU A 63 9.72 23.55 -11.09
CA GLU A 63 11.11 23.85 -11.43
C GLU A 63 12.12 23.23 -10.47
N GLN A 64 11.67 22.84 -9.27
CA GLN A 64 12.50 22.18 -8.24
C GLN A 64 12.28 20.66 -8.16
N MET A 65 11.29 20.18 -8.90
CA MET A 65 10.93 18.76 -8.84
C MET A 65 11.99 17.88 -9.51
N ASP A 66 12.47 16.87 -8.80
CA ASP A 66 13.34 15.85 -9.35
C ASP A 66 12.53 14.91 -10.28
N ARG A 67 12.68 15.08 -11.59
CA ARG A 67 11.96 14.35 -12.63
C ARG A 67 12.60 13.01 -12.99
N THR A 68 13.65 12.60 -12.31
CA THR A 68 14.27 11.30 -12.56
C THR A 68 13.28 10.17 -12.28
N ILE A 69 13.17 9.23 -13.21
CA ILE A 69 12.23 8.10 -13.08
C ILE A 69 12.70 7.14 -11.97
N GLY A 70 11.74 6.62 -11.21
CA GLY A 70 11.98 5.63 -10.18
C GLY A 70 12.44 6.20 -8.83
N PRO A 71 12.70 5.34 -7.86
CA PRO A 71 13.08 5.73 -6.51
C PRO A 71 14.48 6.35 -6.47
N LYS A 72 14.73 7.13 -5.42
CA LYS A 72 16.03 7.76 -5.15
C LYS A 72 17.04 6.79 -4.54
N THR A 73 16.55 5.83 -3.78
CA THR A 73 17.35 4.78 -3.12
C THR A 73 16.64 3.44 -3.26
N ASP A 74 17.27 2.35 -2.88
CA ASP A 74 16.69 1.01 -2.88
C ASP A 74 16.03 0.61 -1.55
N ASN A 75 15.89 1.54 -0.61
CA ASN A 75 15.39 1.29 0.74
C ASN A 75 13.85 1.21 0.81
N TYR A 76 13.26 0.28 0.09
CA TYR A 76 11.82 0.05 0.02
C TYR A 76 11.49 -1.42 -0.28
N PRO A 77 10.28 -1.92 0.03
CA PRO A 77 9.87 -3.28 -0.33
C PRO A 77 9.62 -3.43 -1.83
N ALA A 78 10.13 -4.51 -2.44
CA ALA A 78 9.82 -4.81 -3.83
C ALA A 78 9.84 -6.31 -4.16
N HIS A 79 9.09 -6.69 -5.23
CA HIS A 79 8.97 -8.05 -5.72
C HIS A 79 8.48 -9.03 -4.66
N CYS A 80 7.55 -8.58 -3.80
CA CYS A 80 6.96 -9.39 -2.75
C CYS A 80 5.59 -9.94 -3.17
N LEU A 81 5.15 -11.00 -2.51
CA LEU A 81 3.92 -11.73 -2.83
C LEU A 81 3.05 -11.91 -1.60
N VAL A 82 1.76 -11.58 -1.74
CA VAL A 82 0.68 -11.91 -0.80
C VAL A 82 -0.31 -12.77 -1.57
N TYR A 83 -0.35 -14.07 -1.28
CA TYR A 83 -1.07 -15.05 -2.09
C TYR A 83 -1.87 -16.03 -1.24
N ASP A 84 -3.13 -16.28 -1.63
CA ASP A 84 -3.96 -17.32 -1.04
C ASP A 84 -4.08 -17.21 0.49
N ASN A 85 -4.37 -16.01 0.98
CA ASN A 85 -4.57 -15.78 2.41
C ASN A 85 -6.04 -15.47 2.73
N LEU A 86 -6.45 -15.82 3.94
CA LEU A 86 -7.73 -15.43 4.51
C LEU A 86 -7.49 -14.31 5.54
N ILE A 87 -8.05 -13.13 5.30
CA ILE A 87 -7.85 -11.93 6.12
C ILE A 87 -9.21 -11.36 6.52
N HIS A 88 -9.51 -11.33 7.81
CA HIS A 88 -10.74 -10.70 8.28
C HIS A 88 -10.68 -10.26 9.75
N LYS A 89 -11.64 -9.42 10.16
CA LYS A 89 -11.71 -8.87 11.52
C LYS A 89 -10.41 -8.21 11.93
N ILE A 90 -9.92 -7.33 11.06
CA ILE A 90 -8.76 -6.48 11.33
C ILE A 90 -9.21 -5.11 11.83
N GLY A 91 -8.28 -4.28 12.24
CA GLY A 91 -8.58 -2.92 12.70
C GLY A 91 -9.39 -2.89 13.99
N LEU A 92 -9.12 -3.78 14.94
CA LEU A 92 -9.88 -3.81 16.18
C LEU A 92 -9.68 -2.53 17.02
N PHE A 93 -8.50 -1.95 16.95
CA PHE A 93 -8.14 -0.73 17.67
C PHE A 93 -7.92 0.44 16.72
N GLU A 94 -7.04 0.29 15.73
CA GLU A 94 -6.78 1.30 14.72
C GLU A 94 -7.75 1.12 13.54
N LYS A 95 -8.55 2.16 13.25
CA LYS A 95 -9.61 2.08 12.23
C LYS A 95 -9.16 2.49 10.83
N GLN A 96 -8.11 3.28 10.71
CA GLN A 96 -7.53 3.70 9.44
C GLN A 96 -6.58 2.64 8.87
N THR A 97 -7.07 1.41 8.73
CA THR A 97 -6.28 0.22 8.40
C THR A 97 -6.85 -0.55 7.22
N THR A 98 -6.04 -1.45 6.68
CA THR A 98 -6.41 -2.24 5.50
C THR A 98 -5.95 -3.69 5.64
N GLY A 99 -6.54 -4.57 4.85
CA GLY A 99 -6.05 -5.94 4.76
C GLY A 99 -4.62 -6.00 4.24
N VAL A 100 -4.36 -5.29 3.14
CA VAL A 100 -3.00 -5.14 2.58
C VAL A 100 -2.74 -3.67 2.29
N GLU A 101 -1.66 -3.14 2.85
CA GLU A 101 -1.19 -1.77 2.66
C GLU A 101 0.08 -1.74 1.81
N LEU A 102 0.06 -0.95 0.74
CA LEU A 102 1.20 -0.72 -0.15
C LEU A 102 1.56 0.76 -0.12
N SER A 103 2.70 1.10 0.46
CA SER A 103 3.17 2.48 0.56
C SER A 103 4.67 2.55 0.29
N MET A 104 5.08 3.41 -0.63
CA MET A 104 6.49 3.57 -1.02
C MET A 104 7.14 2.22 -1.35
N CYS A 105 6.52 1.44 -2.22
CA CYS A 105 6.97 0.12 -2.63
C CYS A 105 6.77 -0.10 -4.13
N GLN A 106 7.27 -1.20 -4.68
CA GLN A 106 7.23 -1.49 -6.12
C GLN A 106 7.06 -2.99 -6.39
N PHE A 107 6.37 -3.35 -7.47
CA PHE A 107 6.25 -4.73 -7.93
C PHE A 107 5.75 -5.68 -6.83
N ILE A 108 4.72 -5.31 -6.11
CA ILE A 108 4.06 -6.19 -5.15
C ILE A 108 2.92 -6.92 -5.84
N THR A 109 2.86 -8.22 -5.67
CA THR A 109 1.72 -9.03 -6.13
C THR A 109 0.81 -9.36 -4.96
N VAL A 110 -0.48 -9.03 -5.10
CA VAL A 110 -1.53 -9.38 -4.15
C VAL A 110 -2.59 -10.15 -4.92
N SER A 111 -2.66 -11.46 -4.73
CA SER A 111 -3.56 -12.29 -5.53
C SER A 111 -4.17 -13.45 -4.76
N HIS A 112 -5.37 -13.87 -5.18
CA HIS A 112 -6.12 -15.01 -4.62
C HIS A 112 -6.41 -14.91 -3.11
N ASN A 113 -6.50 -13.70 -2.56
CA ASN A 113 -6.81 -13.52 -1.14
C ASN A 113 -8.32 -13.30 -0.95
N SER A 114 -8.84 -13.79 0.16
CA SER A 114 -10.17 -13.44 0.66
C SER A 114 -10.03 -12.43 1.80
N ILE A 115 -10.52 -11.20 1.61
CA ILE A 115 -10.37 -10.10 2.54
C ILE A 115 -11.75 -9.52 2.87
N TYR A 116 -12.18 -9.60 4.13
CA TYR A 116 -13.49 -9.10 4.51
C TYR A 116 -13.56 -8.67 5.99
N ASP A 117 -14.68 -8.09 6.38
CA ASP A 117 -14.90 -7.56 7.73
C ASP A 117 -13.79 -6.58 8.14
N THR A 118 -13.54 -5.58 7.29
CA THR A 118 -12.53 -4.54 7.55
C THR A 118 -13.21 -3.23 7.94
N PRO A 119 -12.62 -2.44 8.85
CA PRO A 119 -13.19 -1.14 9.22
C PRO A 119 -13.10 -0.11 8.08
N ARG A 120 -12.09 -0.24 7.23
CA ARG A 120 -11.79 0.61 6.09
C ARG A 120 -11.63 -0.22 4.82
N ALA A 121 -10.56 -0.06 4.06
CA ALA A 121 -10.36 -0.77 2.80
C ALA A 121 -9.85 -2.20 2.97
N GLY A 122 -10.06 -3.03 1.97
CA GLY A 122 -9.42 -4.34 1.88
C GLY A 122 -7.98 -4.25 1.42
N ILE A 123 -7.75 -3.53 0.31
CA ILE A 123 -6.40 -3.25 -0.22
C ILE A 123 -6.28 -1.74 -0.44
N ASN A 124 -5.16 -1.18 -0.02
CA ASN A 124 -4.84 0.22 -0.23
C ASN A 124 -3.46 0.38 -0.88
N VAL A 125 -3.40 1.17 -1.94
CA VAL A 125 -2.16 1.62 -2.56
C VAL A 125 -2.00 3.10 -2.24
N SER A 126 -1.05 3.43 -1.40
CA SER A 126 -0.84 4.79 -0.93
C SER A 126 0.47 5.40 -1.44
N GLU A 127 0.99 6.36 -0.74
CA GLU A 127 1.92 7.38 -1.21
C GLU A 127 3.27 6.88 -1.69
N GLY A 128 3.81 7.59 -2.68
CA GLY A 128 5.17 7.42 -3.15
C GLY A 128 5.46 6.09 -3.82
N THR A 129 4.44 5.37 -4.24
CA THR A 129 4.63 4.08 -4.90
C THR A 129 5.20 4.28 -6.31
N TRP A 130 5.99 3.34 -6.75
CA TRP A 130 6.56 3.35 -8.09
C TRP A 130 5.87 2.36 -9.04
N GLY A 131 4.74 1.80 -8.59
CA GLY A 131 3.87 0.96 -9.41
C GLY A 131 4.41 -0.42 -9.74
N GLY A 132 3.88 -0.98 -10.85
CA GLY A 132 4.16 -2.35 -11.24
C GLY A 132 3.52 -3.39 -10.33
N HIS A 133 2.52 -3.00 -9.53
CA HIS A 133 1.77 -3.93 -8.69
C HIS A 133 0.83 -4.79 -9.54
N VAL A 134 0.67 -6.04 -9.13
CA VAL A 134 -0.32 -6.96 -9.70
C VAL A 134 -1.34 -7.26 -8.61
N ILE A 135 -2.58 -6.79 -8.80
CA ILE A 135 -3.68 -6.99 -7.85
C ILE A 135 -4.79 -7.71 -8.60
N GLU A 136 -4.92 -9.01 -8.38
CA GLU A 136 -5.80 -9.84 -9.18
C GLU A 136 -6.43 -10.99 -8.39
N TYR A 137 -7.57 -11.47 -8.82
CA TYR A 137 -8.26 -12.64 -8.25
C TYR A 137 -8.49 -12.58 -6.73
N ASN A 138 -8.61 -11.38 -6.17
CA ASN A 138 -8.94 -11.22 -4.75
C ASN A 138 -10.46 -11.10 -4.58
N ASP A 139 -10.98 -11.79 -3.60
CA ASP A 139 -12.37 -11.66 -3.17
C ASP A 139 -12.43 -10.70 -1.96
N ILE A 140 -12.96 -9.48 -2.19
CA ILE A 140 -12.94 -8.40 -1.21
C ILE A 140 -14.36 -7.89 -0.98
N PHE A 141 -14.91 -8.09 0.21
CA PHE A 141 -16.28 -7.73 0.53
C PHE A 141 -16.45 -7.30 1.99
N ASN A 142 -17.59 -6.74 2.30
CA ASN A 142 -17.95 -6.30 3.65
C ASN A 142 -16.86 -5.40 4.28
N THR A 143 -16.41 -4.42 3.50
CA THR A 143 -15.42 -3.42 3.88
C THR A 143 -16.08 -2.10 4.29
N VAL A 144 -15.28 -1.13 4.74
CA VAL A 144 -15.73 0.23 5.12
C VAL A 144 -16.83 0.20 6.18
N LYS A 145 -16.68 -0.65 7.18
CA LYS A 145 -17.71 -0.85 8.20
C LYS A 145 -17.74 0.25 9.26
N GLU A 146 -16.64 0.95 9.46
CA GLU A 146 -16.47 1.90 10.57
C GLU A 146 -15.90 3.25 10.13
N THR A 147 -15.54 3.42 8.85
CA THR A 147 -15.09 4.70 8.29
C THR A 147 -16.04 5.18 7.22
N GLY A 148 -16.05 6.49 6.94
CA GLY A 148 -16.98 7.09 5.98
C GLY A 148 -16.43 7.22 4.56
N ASP A 149 -15.20 6.79 4.31
CA ASP A 149 -14.51 6.97 3.05
C ASP A 149 -13.81 5.69 2.59
N HIS A 150 -13.35 5.68 1.34
CA HIS A 150 -12.69 4.56 0.67
C HIS A 150 -13.65 3.45 0.23
N GLY A 151 -13.12 2.41 -0.36
CA GLY A 151 -13.84 1.25 -0.86
C GLY A 151 -13.08 -0.04 -0.58
N SER A 152 -13.52 -1.13 -1.16
CA SER A 152 -12.82 -2.42 -1.03
C SER A 152 -11.39 -2.35 -1.54
N PHE A 153 -11.20 -1.68 -2.68
CA PHE A 153 -9.90 -1.23 -3.17
C PHE A 153 -9.85 0.29 -3.10
N ASN A 154 -8.74 0.82 -2.63
CA ASN A 154 -8.47 2.24 -2.66
C ASN A 154 -7.05 2.50 -3.18
N SER A 155 -6.93 3.48 -4.04
CA SER A 155 -5.64 4.00 -4.47
C SER A 155 -5.69 5.50 -4.39
N TRP A 156 -4.74 6.07 -3.69
CA TRP A 156 -4.53 7.51 -3.67
C TRP A 156 -3.03 7.73 -3.62
N GLY A 157 -2.56 8.65 -4.35
CA GLY A 157 -1.14 8.82 -4.37
C GLY A 157 -0.80 10.26 -4.47
N ARG A 158 -0.08 10.71 -3.51
CA ARG A 158 0.82 11.81 -3.63
C ARG A 158 2.17 11.22 -3.94
N ASP A 159 2.26 10.64 -5.12
CA ASP A 159 3.55 10.24 -5.62
C ASP A 159 4.40 11.49 -5.94
N ARG A 160 5.62 11.30 -6.37
CA ARG A 160 6.54 12.40 -6.67
C ARG A 160 6.02 13.41 -7.70
N PHE A 161 4.99 13.06 -8.46
CA PHE A 161 4.38 13.92 -9.47
C PHE A 161 3.07 14.54 -9.00
N TRP A 162 2.66 14.27 -7.78
CA TRP A 162 1.45 14.86 -7.25
C TRP A 162 1.60 16.39 -7.12
N HIS A 163 0.59 17.12 -7.58
CA HIS A 163 0.47 18.55 -7.42
C HIS A 163 -0.98 18.94 -7.12
N PRO A 164 -1.25 19.90 -6.22
CA PRO A 164 -2.62 20.30 -5.90
C PRO A 164 -3.33 21.01 -7.07
N ASP A 165 -2.60 21.60 -8.00
CA ASP A 165 -3.16 22.14 -9.24
C ASP A 165 -3.30 21.01 -10.28
N ARG A 166 -4.55 20.73 -10.67
CA ARG A 166 -4.88 19.67 -11.62
C ARG A 166 -4.19 19.84 -12.96
N ARG A 167 -4.04 21.07 -13.45
CA ARG A 167 -3.37 21.33 -14.74
C ARG A 167 -1.91 20.91 -14.72
N MET A 168 -1.27 21.09 -13.56
CA MET A 168 0.10 20.65 -13.37
C MET A 168 0.17 19.14 -13.28
N MET A 169 -0.80 18.49 -12.64
CA MET A 169 -0.89 17.03 -12.62
C MET A 169 -1.06 16.46 -14.02
N ASP A 170 -1.99 17.00 -14.82
CA ASP A 170 -2.21 16.56 -16.19
C ASP A 170 -0.92 16.65 -17.01
N THR A 171 -0.19 17.75 -16.92
CA THR A 171 1.10 17.94 -17.60
C THR A 171 2.16 16.93 -17.12
N LEU A 172 2.21 16.64 -15.83
CA LEU A 172 3.18 15.69 -15.27
C LEU A 172 2.86 14.26 -15.68
N VAL A 173 1.58 13.88 -15.70
CA VAL A 173 1.13 12.55 -16.12
C VAL A 173 1.39 12.32 -17.63
N GLU A 174 1.15 13.32 -18.47
CA GLU A 174 1.42 13.23 -19.91
C GLU A 174 2.91 13.02 -20.21
N ASN A 175 3.78 13.71 -19.49
CA ASN A 175 5.22 13.65 -19.72
C ASN A 175 5.92 12.53 -18.92
N HIS A 176 5.33 12.10 -17.84
CA HIS A 176 5.91 11.11 -16.94
C HIS A 176 4.78 10.21 -16.40
N PRO A 177 4.22 9.31 -17.21
CA PRO A 177 3.12 8.48 -16.77
C PRO A 177 3.50 7.78 -15.46
N ALA A 178 2.74 8.07 -14.42
CA ALA A 178 2.86 7.36 -13.16
C ALA A 178 2.51 5.90 -13.41
N LEU A 179 3.35 5.03 -12.97
CA LEU A 179 3.15 3.61 -13.13
C LEU A 179 2.16 3.13 -12.08
N ILE A 180 0.90 3.16 -12.42
CA ILE A 180 -0.12 2.40 -11.69
C ILE A 180 -0.30 1.06 -12.40
#